data_29d15493c81470c0ec3bd7a282da6741
#
_entry.id   29d15493c81470c0ec3bd7a282da6741
#
_cell.length_a   1.000
_cell.length_b   1.000
_cell.length_c   1.000
_cell.angle_alpha   90.00
_cell.angle_beta   90.00
_cell.angle_gamma   90.00
#
_symmetry.space_group_name_H-M   'P 1'
#
loop_
_entity.id
_entity.type
_entity.pdbx_description
1 polymer ?
#
loop_
_entity_poly.entity_id
_entity_poly.type
_entity_poly.pdbx_seq_one_letter_code
_entity_poly.pdbx_strand_id
1 'polypeptide(L)'
;MELIEYEQVIPEINCFCKVFHSQLIEKEKKSPTGRPLPHWHSSYEFNVCINGRLENHIENEVSYIESEEFVLINPNVVHTSYEVSEDYLGFAVLIPEEYIRMYFENPDKKQVLLFTKQNYAPHKEEIWRLLYKLYLYSLSTASNRIIGMNSCILSIFTLLLTENEEEEESADTMDALSLKSGSQYTDYVNVHYRENIQLKDVASHFGFTTAYFSKLFYRETGRNFKFYLSTIRLSHAVFLLKSTDLSITEIADRSGFPKLRAFTDLFLKVNGITPKKYRNQYRKEMKRLQK
;
A
#
# COMPACT_ATOMS: atom_id res chain seq x y z
N MET A 1 9.44 -0.30 22.47
CA MET A 1 9.04 0.44 21.27
C MET A 1 9.39 -0.46 20.11
N GLU A 2 8.40 -1.20 19.61
CA GLU A 2 8.62 -2.13 18.50
C GLU A 2 9.03 -1.36 17.26
N LEU A 3 10.08 -1.84 16.60
CA LEU A 3 10.53 -1.29 15.32
C LEU A 3 9.48 -1.66 14.27
N ILE A 4 8.75 -0.67 13.78
CA ILE A 4 7.85 -0.85 12.65
C ILE A 4 8.66 -0.55 11.38
N GLU A 5 8.77 -1.53 10.49
CA GLU A 5 9.60 -1.45 9.30
C GLU A 5 8.78 -0.96 8.09
N TYR A 6 9.46 -0.29 7.15
CA TYR A 6 8.93 -0.05 5.80
C TYR A 6 9.32 -1.22 4.91
N GLU A 7 8.34 -1.89 4.34
CA GLU A 7 8.59 -2.93 3.34
C GLU A 7 8.58 -2.34 1.93
N GLN A 8 9.65 -2.60 1.19
CA GLN A 8 9.75 -2.21 -0.19
C GLN A 8 9.19 -3.30 -1.10
N VAL A 9 8.08 -2.98 -1.78
CA VAL A 9 7.46 -3.87 -2.75
C VAL A 9 8.04 -3.60 -4.14
N ILE A 10 8.70 -4.61 -4.73
CA ILE A 10 9.22 -4.55 -6.10
C ILE A 10 8.54 -5.67 -6.89
N PRO A 11 7.56 -5.36 -7.74
CA PRO A 11 6.96 -6.34 -8.64
C PRO A 11 7.95 -6.84 -9.69
N GLU A 12 7.61 -7.95 -10.32
CA GLU A 12 8.31 -8.43 -11.50
C GLU A 12 8.16 -7.44 -12.67
N ILE A 13 9.06 -7.56 -13.68
CA ILE A 13 8.98 -6.71 -14.88
C ILE A 13 7.63 -6.91 -15.57
N ASN A 14 6.98 -5.78 -15.90
CA ASN A 14 5.68 -5.74 -16.57
C ASN A 14 4.55 -6.41 -15.77
N CYS A 15 4.75 -6.75 -14.50
CA CYS A 15 3.73 -7.21 -13.59
C CYS A 15 3.27 -6.08 -12.67
N PHE A 16 1.96 -6.00 -12.40
CA PHE A 16 1.39 -4.98 -11.52
C PHE A 16 1.47 -5.35 -10.04
N CYS A 17 1.91 -6.56 -9.73
CA CYS A 17 1.98 -7.04 -8.35
C CYS A 17 3.23 -7.84 -8.06
N LYS A 18 3.47 -8.04 -6.75
CA LYS A 18 4.35 -9.05 -6.20
C LYS A 18 3.50 -10.07 -5.44
N VAL A 19 3.78 -11.36 -5.65
CA VAL A 19 3.08 -12.45 -4.95
C VAL A 19 4.07 -13.12 -4.01
N PHE A 20 3.65 -13.27 -2.75
CA PHE A 20 4.36 -14.01 -1.72
C PHE A 20 3.58 -15.28 -1.39
N HIS A 21 4.19 -16.42 -1.55
CA HIS A 21 3.59 -17.70 -1.21
C HIS A 21 4.01 -18.11 0.22
N SER A 22 3.08 -18.50 1.07
CA SER A 22 3.36 -18.90 2.46
C SER A 22 4.42 -20.00 2.56
N GLN A 23 4.45 -20.92 1.62
CA GLN A 23 5.42 -22.00 1.56
C GLN A 23 6.84 -21.58 1.14
N LEU A 24 6.99 -20.41 0.52
CA LEU A 24 8.24 -19.89 -0.04
C LEU A 24 8.82 -18.73 0.76
N ILE A 25 8.11 -18.23 1.76
CA ILE A 25 8.61 -17.18 2.64
C ILE A 25 9.72 -17.80 3.50
N GLU A 26 10.96 -17.64 3.05
CA GLU A 26 12.11 -17.88 3.92
C GLU A 26 11.93 -17.03 5.17
N LYS A 27 12.21 -17.64 6.33
CA LYS A 27 12.01 -17.09 7.67
C LYS A 27 12.91 -15.87 7.98
N GLU A 28 13.03 -14.94 7.03
CA GLU A 28 13.81 -13.72 7.14
C GLU A 28 13.01 -12.68 7.93
N LYS A 29 13.61 -12.22 9.02
CA LYS A 29 13.13 -11.15 9.91
C LYS A 29 11.97 -11.52 10.85
N LYS A 30 12.22 -12.46 11.72
CA LYS A 30 11.34 -12.68 12.86
C LYS A 30 11.79 -11.84 14.05
N SER A 31 10.80 -11.33 14.81
CA SER A 31 11.05 -10.80 16.16
C SER A 31 11.71 -11.85 17.05
N PRO A 32 12.26 -11.49 18.23
CA PRO A 32 12.75 -12.46 19.21
C PRO A 32 11.71 -13.53 19.60
N THR A 33 10.42 -13.26 19.39
CA THR A 33 9.29 -14.19 19.60
C THR A 33 8.99 -15.08 18.40
N GLY A 34 9.73 -14.94 17.30
CA GLY A 34 9.51 -15.71 16.08
C GLY A 34 8.36 -15.23 15.18
N ARG A 35 7.67 -14.14 15.57
CA ARG A 35 6.57 -13.53 14.78
C ARG A 35 7.10 -12.46 13.82
N PRO A 36 6.48 -12.24 12.64
CA PRO A 36 6.80 -11.11 11.78
C PRO A 36 6.65 -9.78 12.51
N LEU A 37 7.48 -8.79 12.17
CA LEU A 37 7.36 -7.46 12.75
C LEU A 37 6.25 -6.68 12.07
N PRO A 38 5.52 -5.81 12.80
CA PRO A 38 4.61 -4.86 12.18
C PRO A 38 5.36 -4.01 11.14
N HIS A 39 4.76 -3.90 9.96
CA HIS A 39 5.33 -3.16 8.82
C HIS A 39 4.25 -2.39 8.07
N TRP A 40 4.64 -1.64 7.07
CA TRP A 40 3.75 -0.88 6.18
C TRP A 40 4.45 -0.65 4.84
N HIS A 41 3.65 -0.45 3.80
CA HIS A 41 4.11 -0.16 2.44
C HIS A 41 3.06 0.68 1.68
N SER A 42 3.45 1.24 0.53
CA SER A 42 2.58 2.02 -0.35
C SER A 42 1.84 1.16 -1.39
N SER A 43 1.47 -0.03 -1.01
CA SER A 43 0.76 -0.98 -1.88
C SER A 43 -0.56 -1.39 -1.25
N TYR A 44 -1.55 -1.70 -2.08
CA TYR A 44 -2.66 -2.56 -1.65
C TYR A 44 -2.11 -3.95 -1.38
N GLU A 45 -2.58 -4.60 -0.33
CA GLU A 45 -2.23 -5.98 -0.04
C GLU A 45 -3.49 -6.82 0.13
N PHE A 46 -3.57 -7.91 -0.61
CA PHE A 46 -4.54 -8.96 -0.35
C PHE A 46 -3.83 -10.10 0.38
N ASN A 47 -4.23 -10.35 1.62
CA ASN A 47 -3.89 -11.59 2.31
C ASN A 47 -4.97 -12.61 2.05
N VAL A 48 -4.60 -13.74 1.47
CA VAL A 48 -5.51 -14.76 0.97
C VAL A 48 -5.23 -16.08 1.68
N CYS A 49 -6.25 -16.65 2.30
CA CYS A 49 -6.21 -17.95 2.94
C CYS A 49 -6.86 -19.00 2.04
N ILE A 50 -6.07 -19.92 1.49
CA ILE A 50 -6.60 -21.05 0.69
C ILE A 50 -7.08 -22.16 1.63
N ASN A 51 -6.30 -22.46 2.66
CA ASN A 51 -6.62 -23.46 3.67
C ASN A 51 -6.10 -23.02 5.04
N GLY A 52 -6.80 -23.42 6.09
CA GLY A 52 -6.42 -23.09 7.46
C GLY A 52 -6.92 -21.74 7.93
N ARG A 53 -6.09 -21.04 8.73
CA ARG A 53 -6.46 -19.79 9.38
C ARG A 53 -5.28 -18.83 9.48
N LEU A 54 -5.52 -17.56 9.17
CA LEU A 54 -4.57 -16.45 9.28
C LEU A 54 -5.12 -15.39 10.25
N GLU A 55 -4.29 -14.96 11.20
CA GLU A 55 -4.57 -13.83 12.08
C GLU A 55 -3.96 -12.55 11.46
N ASN A 56 -4.77 -11.51 11.34
CA ASN A 56 -4.35 -10.22 10.82
C ASN A 56 -4.46 -9.15 11.91
N HIS A 57 -3.38 -8.43 12.13
CA HIS A 57 -3.33 -7.23 12.96
C HIS A 57 -3.21 -6.04 12.02
N ILE A 58 -4.29 -5.29 11.88
CA ILE A 58 -4.37 -4.11 11.01
C ILE A 58 -4.65 -2.91 11.92
N GLU A 59 -3.68 -2.01 12.03
CA GLU A 59 -3.72 -0.89 12.99
C GLU A 59 -3.93 -1.41 14.43
N ASN A 60 -5.10 -1.14 15.02
CA ASN A 60 -5.47 -1.56 16.37
C ASN A 60 -6.48 -2.72 16.39
N GLU A 61 -6.82 -3.25 15.22
CA GLU A 61 -7.81 -4.31 15.08
C GLU A 61 -7.14 -5.66 14.83
N VAL A 62 -7.66 -6.69 15.48
CA VAL A 62 -7.29 -8.08 15.22
C VAL A 62 -8.45 -8.77 14.55
N SER A 63 -8.21 -9.36 13.40
CA SER A 63 -9.19 -10.12 12.64
C SER A 63 -8.61 -11.46 12.18
N TYR A 64 -9.49 -12.35 11.80
CA TYR A 64 -9.13 -13.67 11.29
C TYR A 64 -9.76 -13.86 9.92
N ILE A 65 -9.04 -14.52 9.02
CA ILE A 65 -9.59 -15.08 7.79
C ILE A 65 -9.40 -16.59 7.82
N GLU A 66 -10.43 -17.29 7.40
CA GLU A 66 -10.49 -18.73 7.29
C GLU A 66 -10.28 -19.19 5.84
N SER A 67 -10.33 -20.49 5.60
CA SER A 67 -10.21 -21.07 4.25
C SER A 67 -11.18 -20.40 3.26
N GLU A 68 -10.67 -20.10 2.08
CA GLU A 68 -11.38 -19.41 1.00
C GLU A 68 -11.79 -17.96 1.31
N GLU A 69 -11.07 -17.33 2.24
CA GLU A 69 -11.27 -15.92 2.56
C GLU A 69 -10.03 -15.08 2.23
N PHE A 70 -10.26 -13.78 2.15
CA PHE A 70 -9.21 -12.79 2.00
C PHE A 70 -9.51 -11.53 2.83
N VAL A 71 -8.47 -10.74 3.08
CA VAL A 71 -8.58 -9.38 3.58
C VAL A 71 -7.80 -8.45 2.68
N LEU A 72 -8.33 -7.25 2.44
CA LEU A 72 -7.66 -6.18 1.71
C LEU A 72 -7.14 -5.15 2.71
N ILE A 73 -5.85 -4.86 2.62
CA ILE A 73 -5.14 -3.85 3.40
C ILE A 73 -4.79 -2.69 2.46
N ASN A 74 -5.20 -1.50 2.84
CA ASN A 74 -4.96 -0.29 2.06
C ASN A 74 -3.49 0.17 2.16
N PRO A 75 -3.01 0.97 1.19
CA PRO A 75 -1.68 1.55 1.25
C PRO A 75 -1.43 2.35 2.53
N ASN A 76 -0.20 2.29 3.02
CA ASN A 76 0.29 3.03 4.19
C ASN A 76 -0.32 2.65 5.55
N VAL A 77 -1.11 1.57 5.60
CA VAL A 77 -1.65 1.01 6.84
C VAL A 77 -0.61 0.12 7.51
N VAL A 78 -0.42 0.28 8.83
CA VAL A 78 0.47 -0.60 9.61
C VAL A 78 -0.25 -1.91 9.87
N HIS A 79 0.40 -3.00 9.51
CA HIS A 79 -0.17 -4.33 9.68
C HIS A 79 0.89 -5.40 9.90
N THR A 80 0.43 -6.57 10.33
CA THR A 80 1.19 -7.81 10.35
C THR A 80 0.23 -8.98 10.37
N SER A 81 0.66 -10.12 9.83
CA SER A 81 -0.17 -11.32 9.73
C SER A 81 0.57 -12.54 10.23
N TYR A 82 -0.14 -13.45 10.86
CA TYR A 82 0.41 -14.66 11.48
C TYR A 82 -0.36 -15.89 11.04
N GLU A 83 0.35 -16.91 10.58
CA GLU A 83 -0.19 -18.24 10.40
C GLU A 83 -0.55 -18.84 11.79
N VAL A 84 -1.81 -19.21 12.00
CA VAL A 84 -2.27 -19.76 13.30
C VAL A 84 -2.69 -21.20 13.25
N SER A 85 -2.90 -21.78 12.07
CA SER A 85 -3.12 -23.22 11.89
C SER A 85 -1.90 -23.89 11.26
N GLU A 86 -1.62 -25.14 11.65
CA GLU A 86 -0.48 -25.93 11.14
C GLU A 86 -0.62 -26.26 9.63
N ASP A 87 -1.85 -26.34 9.15
CA ASP A 87 -2.21 -26.63 7.77
C ASP A 87 -2.43 -25.38 6.92
N TYR A 88 -1.95 -24.20 7.40
CA TYR A 88 -2.12 -22.96 6.68
C TYR A 88 -1.46 -23.02 5.30
N LEU A 89 -2.27 -22.70 4.30
CA LEU A 89 -1.86 -22.47 2.93
C LEU A 89 -2.46 -21.15 2.46
N GLY A 90 -1.62 -20.22 2.07
CA GLY A 90 -2.06 -18.91 1.61
C GLY A 90 -1.01 -18.18 0.80
N PHE A 91 -1.33 -16.97 0.43
CA PHE A 91 -0.43 -16.07 -0.28
C PHE A 91 -0.81 -14.62 -0.03
N ALA A 92 0.15 -13.72 -0.20
CA ALA A 92 -0.09 -12.29 -0.23
C ALA A 92 0.14 -11.73 -1.63
N VAL A 93 -0.71 -10.79 -2.05
CA VAL A 93 -0.57 -10.06 -3.32
C VAL A 93 -0.41 -8.58 -3.00
N LEU A 94 0.77 -8.03 -3.29
CA LEU A 94 1.08 -6.63 -3.08
C LEU A 94 1.05 -5.88 -4.41
N ILE A 95 0.19 -4.87 -4.50
CA ILE A 95 -0.07 -4.10 -5.72
C ILE A 95 0.28 -2.64 -5.42
N PRO A 96 1.42 -2.11 -5.91
CA PRO A 96 1.76 -0.71 -5.71
C PRO A 96 0.64 0.22 -6.21
N GLU A 97 0.24 1.16 -5.37
CA GLU A 97 -0.87 2.10 -5.64
C GLU A 97 -0.68 2.84 -6.96
N GLU A 98 0.55 3.19 -7.29
CA GLU A 98 0.88 3.89 -8.53
C GLU A 98 0.49 3.14 -9.80
N TYR A 99 0.48 1.80 -9.78
CA TYR A 99 0.06 1.04 -10.97
C TYR A 99 -1.44 1.12 -11.21
N ILE A 100 -2.23 1.22 -10.17
CA ILE A 100 -3.67 1.40 -10.29
C ILE A 100 -3.99 2.84 -10.72
N ARG A 101 -3.30 3.82 -10.14
CA ARG A 101 -3.47 5.23 -10.50
C ARG A 101 -3.18 5.55 -11.97
N MET A 102 -2.35 4.76 -12.65
CA MET A 102 -2.05 4.95 -14.08
C MET A 102 -3.27 4.80 -14.99
N TYR A 103 -4.33 4.14 -14.53
CA TYR A 103 -5.56 3.91 -15.30
C TYR A 103 -6.62 5.01 -15.10
N PHE A 104 -6.38 5.99 -14.23
CA PHE A 104 -7.30 7.10 -14.04
C PHE A 104 -6.97 8.24 -15.02
N GLU A 105 -7.98 8.77 -15.70
CA GLU A 105 -7.85 9.91 -16.65
C GLU A 105 -7.27 11.17 -15.99
N ASN A 106 -7.41 11.28 -14.67
CA ASN A 106 -6.88 12.38 -13.86
C ASN A 106 -6.16 11.82 -12.63
N PRO A 107 -4.89 11.36 -12.76
CA PRO A 107 -4.14 10.86 -11.61
C PRO A 107 -3.88 11.93 -10.55
N ASP A 108 -4.07 13.22 -10.89
CA ASP A 108 -4.05 14.36 -9.97
C ASP A 108 -5.43 14.66 -9.35
N LYS A 109 -6.52 14.12 -9.89
CA LYS A 109 -7.81 14.08 -9.19
C LYS A 109 -7.74 13.10 -8.04
N LYS A 110 -7.81 13.64 -6.95
CA LYS A 110 -7.62 13.46 -5.55
C LYS A 110 -8.41 12.32 -4.89
N GLN A 111 -8.88 11.33 -5.59
CA GLN A 111 -9.49 10.17 -4.96
C GLN A 111 -8.41 9.24 -4.43
N VAL A 112 -8.20 9.27 -3.13
CA VAL A 112 -7.50 8.18 -2.46
C VAL A 112 -8.43 6.99 -2.52
N LEU A 113 -8.03 5.98 -3.28
CA LEU A 113 -8.79 4.75 -3.39
C LEU A 113 -8.62 3.95 -2.11
N LEU A 114 -9.48 4.20 -1.15
CA LEU A 114 -9.56 3.41 0.07
C LEU A 114 -10.72 2.42 -0.06
N PHE A 115 -10.40 1.17 0.14
CA PHE A 115 -11.38 0.10 0.09
C PHE A 115 -11.61 -0.45 1.49
N THR A 116 -12.87 -0.59 1.87
CA THR A 116 -13.31 -1.18 3.13
C THR A 116 -13.94 -2.56 2.87
N LYS A 117 -14.25 -3.27 3.93
CA LYS A 117 -14.98 -4.53 3.81
C LYS A 117 -16.33 -4.35 3.11
N GLN A 118 -16.97 -3.20 3.26
CA GLN A 118 -18.23 -2.87 2.61
C GLN A 118 -18.08 -2.78 1.08
N ASN A 119 -16.99 -2.22 0.56
CA ASN A 119 -16.74 -2.08 -0.86
C ASN A 119 -16.55 -3.43 -1.58
N TYR A 120 -15.97 -4.44 -0.94
CA TYR A 120 -15.71 -5.71 -1.60
C TYR A 120 -16.67 -6.84 -1.22
N ALA A 121 -17.52 -6.65 -0.20
CA ALA A 121 -18.46 -7.68 0.24
C ALA A 121 -19.44 -8.14 -0.87
N PRO A 122 -20.00 -7.25 -1.70
CA PRO A 122 -20.89 -7.64 -2.79
C PRO A 122 -20.20 -8.55 -3.82
N HIS A 123 -18.90 -8.34 -4.04
CA HIS A 123 -18.09 -9.04 -5.02
C HIS A 123 -17.13 -10.09 -4.42
N LYS A 124 -17.30 -10.46 -3.14
CA LYS A 124 -16.37 -11.31 -2.39
C LYS A 124 -16.02 -12.60 -3.15
N GLU A 125 -17.00 -13.30 -3.68
CA GLU A 125 -16.78 -14.56 -4.40
C GLU A 125 -16.03 -14.37 -5.73
N GLU A 126 -16.35 -13.31 -6.47
CA GLU A 126 -15.71 -13.04 -7.74
C GLU A 126 -14.27 -12.59 -7.54
N ILE A 127 -14.02 -11.71 -6.56
CA ILE A 127 -12.67 -11.30 -6.18
C ILE A 127 -11.85 -12.51 -5.71
N TRP A 128 -12.41 -13.40 -4.90
CA TRP A 128 -11.76 -14.64 -4.50
C TRP A 128 -11.34 -15.49 -5.70
N ARG A 129 -12.23 -15.70 -6.65
CA ARG A 129 -11.91 -16.46 -7.87
C ARG A 129 -10.80 -15.82 -8.69
N LEU A 130 -10.78 -14.49 -8.79
CA LEU A 130 -9.73 -13.73 -9.48
C LEU A 130 -8.39 -13.83 -8.74
N LEU A 131 -8.37 -13.72 -7.41
CA LEU A 131 -7.17 -13.90 -6.59
C LEU A 131 -6.62 -15.32 -6.71
N TYR A 132 -7.47 -16.33 -6.66
CA TYR A 132 -7.05 -17.72 -6.84
C TYR A 132 -6.50 -17.98 -8.25
N LYS A 133 -7.13 -17.41 -9.28
CA LYS A 133 -6.62 -17.46 -10.66
C LYS A 133 -5.26 -16.75 -10.80
N LEU A 134 -5.09 -15.63 -10.15
CA LEU A 134 -3.82 -14.91 -10.10
C LEU A 134 -2.74 -15.78 -9.42
N TYR A 135 -3.07 -16.45 -8.33
CA TYR A 135 -2.18 -17.43 -7.67
C TYR A 135 -1.73 -18.54 -8.62
N LEU A 136 -2.64 -19.12 -9.38
CA LEU A 136 -2.30 -20.15 -10.37
C LEU A 136 -1.38 -19.61 -11.48
N TYR A 137 -1.62 -18.38 -11.96
CA TYR A 137 -0.71 -17.72 -12.90
C TYR A 137 0.67 -17.47 -12.29
N SER A 138 0.76 -17.09 -11.03
CA SER A 138 2.04 -16.82 -10.37
C SER A 138 2.93 -18.06 -10.24
N LEU A 139 2.33 -19.25 -10.19
CA LEU A 139 3.02 -20.55 -10.19
C LEU A 139 3.35 -21.07 -11.58
N SER A 140 2.75 -20.47 -12.63
CA SER A 140 2.89 -20.92 -14.01
C SER A 140 4.23 -20.47 -14.62
N THR A 141 4.78 -21.29 -15.51
CA THR A 141 5.92 -20.93 -16.37
C THR A 141 5.49 -20.50 -17.78
N ALA A 142 4.17 -20.42 -18.05
CA ALA A 142 3.65 -20.04 -19.34
C ALA A 142 4.00 -18.60 -19.71
N SER A 143 4.25 -18.32 -20.98
CA SER A 143 4.65 -17.01 -21.48
C SER A 143 3.61 -15.91 -21.28
N ASN A 144 2.34 -16.27 -21.13
CA ASN A 144 1.23 -15.36 -20.90
C ASN A 144 0.89 -15.14 -19.41
N ARG A 145 1.66 -15.70 -18.46
CA ARG A 145 1.37 -15.62 -17.02
C ARG A 145 1.23 -14.18 -16.52
N ILE A 146 2.15 -13.29 -16.93
CA ILE A 146 2.13 -11.87 -16.52
C ILE A 146 0.87 -11.16 -17.01
N ILE A 147 0.47 -11.39 -18.26
CA ILE A 147 -0.78 -10.85 -18.83
C ILE A 147 -1.97 -11.34 -18.00
N GLY A 148 -1.99 -12.64 -17.65
CA GLY A 148 -3.04 -13.24 -16.84
C GLY A 148 -3.12 -12.63 -15.43
N MET A 149 -1.98 -12.43 -14.77
CA MET A 149 -1.92 -11.79 -13.45
C MET A 149 -2.44 -10.34 -13.52
N ASN A 150 -1.96 -9.56 -14.47
CA ASN A 150 -2.39 -8.16 -14.64
C ASN A 150 -3.88 -8.06 -14.97
N SER A 151 -4.42 -8.97 -15.79
CA SER A 151 -5.86 -9.04 -16.09
C SER A 151 -6.68 -9.30 -14.82
N CYS A 152 -6.26 -10.21 -13.96
CA CYS A 152 -6.96 -10.48 -12.70
C CYS A 152 -6.97 -9.22 -11.80
N ILE A 153 -5.84 -8.52 -11.69
CA ILE A 153 -5.72 -7.31 -10.88
C ILE A 153 -6.67 -6.23 -11.40
N LEU A 154 -6.63 -5.94 -12.71
CA LEU A 154 -7.50 -4.93 -13.31
C LEU A 154 -8.99 -5.27 -13.11
N SER A 155 -9.37 -6.54 -13.27
CA SER A 155 -10.74 -6.97 -13.00
C SER A 155 -11.15 -6.77 -11.54
N ILE A 156 -10.28 -7.08 -10.57
CA ILE A 156 -10.54 -6.84 -9.15
C ILE A 156 -10.78 -5.35 -8.89
N PHE A 157 -9.91 -4.48 -9.41
CA PHE A 157 -10.07 -3.04 -9.18
C PHE A 157 -11.28 -2.46 -9.92
N THR A 158 -11.66 -3.01 -11.06
CA THR A 158 -12.92 -2.63 -11.74
C THR A 158 -14.12 -2.88 -10.83
N LEU A 159 -14.21 -4.05 -10.19
CA LEU A 159 -15.29 -4.37 -9.25
C LEU A 159 -15.30 -3.42 -8.05
N LEU A 160 -14.13 -3.17 -7.45
CA LEU A 160 -13.99 -2.30 -6.28
C LEU A 160 -14.33 -0.83 -6.57
N LEU A 161 -14.10 -0.37 -7.79
CA LEU A 161 -14.34 1.02 -8.21
C LEU A 161 -15.81 1.27 -8.53
N THR A 162 -16.52 0.31 -9.10
CA THR A 162 -17.95 0.46 -9.46
C THR A 162 -18.80 0.75 -8.23
N GLU A 163 -18.52 0.08 -7.11
CA GLU A 163 -19.25 0.31 -5.85
C GLU A 163 -19.00 1.71 -5.27
N ASN A 164 -17.80 2.26 -5.43
CA ASN A 164 -17.50 3.61 -4.94
C ASN A 164 -18.20 4.73 -5.74
N GLU A 165 -18.48 4.51 -7.04
CA GLU A 165 -19.19 5.49 -7.85
C GLU A 165 -20.67 5.57 -7.48
N GLU A 166 -21.31 4.45 -7.10
CA GLU A 166 -22.71 4.42 -6.68
C GLU A 166 -22.93 5.10 -5.31
N GLU A 167 -21.96 5.04 -4.39
CA GLU A 167 -22.02 5.72 -3.10
C GLU A 167 -21.88 7.26 -3.22
N GLU A 168 -21.12 7.78 -4.19
CA GLU A 168 -20.97 9.23 -4.39
C GLU A 168 -22.26 9.89 -4.92
N GLU A 169 -23.07 9.20 -5.72
CA GLU A 169 -24.36 9.72 -6.19
C GLU A 169 -25.44 9.74 -5.10
N SER A 170 -25.31 8.94 -4.05
CA SER A 170 -26.28 8.85 -2.94
C SER A 170 -25.96 9.72 -1.71
N ALA A 171 -24.79 10.38 -1.67
CA ALA A 171 -24.29 11.09 -0.49
C ALA A 171 -24.83 12.52 -0.28
N ASP A 172 -25.87 12.94 -1.00
CA ASP A 172 -26.49 14.27 -0.88
C ASP A 172 -27.59 14.36 0.22
N THR A 173 -27.63 13.40 1.16
CA THR A 173 -28.54 13.46 2.30
C THR A 173 -27.81 13.46 3.64
N MET A 174 -28.00 14.57 4.37
CA MET A 174 -27.64 14.92 5.73
C MET A 174 -27.74 13.76 6.75
N ASP A 175 -26.69 12.94 6.88
CA ASP A 175 -26.40 12.19 8.11
C ASP A 175 -24.90 11.80 8.26
N ALA A 176 -24.02 12.57 7.64
CA ALA A 176 -22.56 12.35 7.63
C ALA A 176 -21.84 12.73 8.96
N LEU A 177 -22.54 12.76 10.10
CA LEU A 177 -21.96 13.20 11.38
C LEU A 177 -21.47 12.05 12.28
N SER A 178 -21.66 10.78 11.91
CA SER A 178 -21.33 9.66 12.79
C SER A 178 -20.27 8.68 12.31
N LEU A 179 -19.73 8.82 11.08
CA LEU A 179 -18.67 7.94 10.55
C LEU A 179 -17.50 8.72 9.92
N LYS A 180 -17.02 9.74 10.60
CA LYS A 180 -15.72 10.34 10.25
C LYS A 180 -14.61 9.42 10.77
N SER A 181 -14.34 8.34 10.03
CA SER A 181 -13.19 7.46 10.28
C SER A 181 -11.89 8.23 10.08
N GLY A 182 -10.81 7.77 10.69
CA GLY A 182 -9.48 8.39 10.59
C GLY A 182 -8.96 8.57 9.16
N SER A 183 -9.57 7.90 8.16
CA SER A 183 -9.23 7.98 6.74
C SER A 183 -9.21 9.42 6.19
N GLN A 184 -10.15 10.29 6.54
CA GLN A 184 -10.21 11.67 6.02
C GLN A 184 -8.92 12.49 6.27
N TYR A 185 -8.18 12.21 7.34
CA TYR A 185 -6.93 12.92 7.67
C TYR A 185 -5.78 12.40 6.81
N THR A 186 -5.73 11.10 6.62
CA THR A 186 -4.73 10.45 5.73
C THR A 186 -5.00 10.79 4.28
N ASP A 187 -6.27 10.85 3.87
CA ASP A 187 -6.69 11.23 2.52
C ASP A 187 -6.25 12.65 2.19
N TYR A 188 -6.49 13.59 3.11
CA TYR A 188 -6.02 14.95 2.93
C TYR A 188 -4.49 15.01 2.75
N VAL A 189 -3.73 14.28 3.55
CA VAL A 189 -2.27 14.23 3.44
C VAL A 189 -1.82 13.56 2.14
N ASN A 190 -2.46 12.47 1.75
CA ASN A 190 -2.18 11.75 0.49
C ASN A 190 -2.44 12.59 -0.75
N VAL A 191 -3.39 13.51 -0.66
CA VAL A 191 -3.70 14.47 -1.73
C VAL A 191 -2.70 15.61 -1.79
N HIS A 192 -2.34 16.16 -0.63
CA HIS A 192 -1.56 17.39 -0.52
C HIS A 192 -0.06 17.16 -0.24
N TYR A 193 0.43 15.90 -0.30
CA TYR A 193 1.80 15.58 0.10
C TYR A 193 2.89 16.33 -0.67
N ARG A 194 2.61 16.75 -1.91
CA ARG A 194 3.54 17.54 -2.74
C ARG A 194 3.66 18.98 -2.27
N GLU A 195 2.63 19.48 -1.60
CA GLU A 195 2.59 20.84 -1.08
C GLU A 195 3.40 20.97 0.21
N ASN A 196 3.76 22.19 0.58
CA ASN A 196 4.48 22.42 1.83
C ASN A 196 3.53 22.44 3.03
N ILE A 197 2.74 21.38 3.19
CA ILE A 197 1.80 21.23 4.30
C ILE A 197 2.51 20.94 5.63
N GLN A 198 2.02 21.54 6.69
CA GLN A 198 2.45 21.28 8.06
C GLN A 198 1.28 20.79 8.90
N LEU A 199 1.58 20.16 10.03
CA LEU A 199 0.54 19.66 10.95
C LEU A 199 -0.49 20.72 11.32
N LYS A 200 -0.04 21.99 11.50
CA LYS A 200 -0.94 23.12 11.83
C LYS A 200 -1.94 23.43 10.73
N ASP A 201 -1.51 23.29 9.46
CA ASP A 201 -2.34 23.61 8.30
C ASP A 201 -3.46 22.58 8.17
N VAL A 202 -3.12 21.29 8.34
CA VAL A 202 -4.09 20.19 8.34
C VAL A 202 -5.02 20.29 9.55
N ALA A 203 -4.50 20.54 10.75
CA ALA A 203 -5.33 20.74 11.94
C ALA A 203 -6.34 21.87 11.74
N SER A 204 -5.91 23.00 11.16
CA SER A 204 -6.78 24.15 10.89
C SER A 204 -7.86 23.81 9.85
N HIS A 205 -7.50 23.03 8.80
CA HIS A 205 -8.45 22.58 7.78
C HIS A 205 -9.61 21.78 8.39
N PHE A 206 -9.32 20.94 9.39
CA PHE A 206 -10.33 20.12 10.07
C PHE A 206 -10.94 20.79 11.31
N GLY A 207 -10.64 22.06 11.58
CA GLY A 207 -11.17 22.82 12.73
C GLY A 207 -10.60 22.40 14.09
N PHE A 208 -9.43 21.78 14.13
CA PHE A 208 -8.78 21.34 15.36
C PHE A 208 -7.59 22.23 15.77
N THR A 209 -7.30 22.22 17.06
CA THR A 209 -6.00 22.74 17.52
C THR A 209 -4.87 21.79 17.10
N THR A 210 -3.68 22.33 16.83
CA THR A 210 -2.52 21.51 16.43
C THR A 210 -2.17 20.42 17.46
N ALA A 211 -2.31 20.75 18.76
CA ALA A 211 -2.00 19.80 19.84
C ALA A 211 -3.01 18.64 19.89
N TYR A 212 -4.30 18.93 19.73
CA TYR A 212 -5.34 17.91 19.67
C TYR A 212 -5.18 17.03 18.41
N PHE A 213 -5.02 17.68 17.26
CA PHE A 213 -4.87 16.97 15.97
C PHE A 213 -3.64 16.08 15.93
N SER A 214 -2.52 16.49 16.55
CA SER A 214 -1.32 15.65 16.67
C SER A 214 -1.60 14.33 17.38
N LYS A 215 -2.36 14.38 18.49
CA LYS A 215 -2.75 13.17 19.24
C LYS A 215 -3.76 12.32 18.45
N LEU A 216 -4.73 12.99 17.83
CA LEU A 216 -5.74 12.36 17.00
C LEU A 216 -5.11 11.62 15.82
N PHE A 217 -4.27 12.30 15.04
CA PHE A 217 -3.57 11.74 13.90
C PHE A 217 -2.69 10.54 14.29
N TYR A 218 -1.97 10.66 15.43
CA TYR A 218 -1.18 9.54 15.95
C TYR A 218 -2.05 8.35 16.36
N ARG A 219 -3.20 8.61 16.99
CA ARG A 219 -4.14 7.54 17.39
C ARG A 219 -4.69 6.80 16.18
N GLU A 220 -5.05 7.53 15.11
CA GLU A 220 -5.65 6.97 13.88
C GLU A 220 -4.63 6.25 12.98
N THR A 221 -3.39 6.78 12.91
CA THR A 221 -2.37 6.26 11.96
C THR A 221 -1.23 5.48 12.62
N GLY A 222 -1.15 5.46 13.96
CA GLY A 222 0.00 4.93 14.68
C GLY A 222 1.30 5.73 14.47
N ARG A 223 1.24 6.88 13.78
CA ARG A 223 2.41 7.67 13.35
C ARG A 223 2.24 9.15 13.61
N ASN A 224 3.36 9.85 13.82
CA ASN A 224 3.31 11.30 13.79
C ASN A 224 3.18 11.78 12.32
N PHE A 225 2.52 12.92 12.14
CA PHE A 225 2.25 13.53 10.85
C PHE A 225 3.49 13.68 9.95
N LYS A 226 4.61 14.15 10.54
CA LYS A 226 5.84 14.39 9.79
C LYS A 226 6.41 13.08 9.22
N PHE A 227 6.36 12.02 10.00
CA PHE A 227 6.79 10.69 9.57
C PHE A 227 5.89 10.19 8.44
N TYR A 228 4.57 10.24 8.62
CA TYR A 228 3.58 9.82 7.64
C TYR A 228 3.75 10.55 6.30
N LEU A 229 3.81 11.89 6.32
CA LEU A 229 4.04 12.72 5.13
C LEU A 229 5.37 12.38 4.43
N SER A 230 6.45 12.21 5.21
CA SER A 230 7.76 11.85 4.65
C SER A 230 7.77 10.50 3.97
N THR A 231 6.97 9.57 4.47
CA THR A 231 6.79 8.23 3.91
C THR A 231 6.13 8.27 2.56
N ILE A 232 5.00 8.96 2.43
CA ILE A 232 4.29 9.12 1.15
C ILE A 232 5.21 9.75 0.10
N ARG A 233 5.94 10.81 0.48
CA ARG A 233 6.91 11.47 -0.40
C ARG A 233 8.01 10.51 -0.85
N LEU A 234 8.51 9.68 0.06
CA LEU A 234 9.55 8.71 -0.23
C LEU A 234 9.07 7.62 -1.21
N SER A 235 7.86 7.12 -1.02
CA SER A 235 7.24 6.13 -1.91
C SER A 235 7.13 6.66 -3.33
N HIS A 236 6.62 7.89 -3.47
CA HIS A 236 6.54 8.54 -4.79
C HIS A 236 7.92 8.77 -5.41
N ALA A 237 8.93 9.15 -4.61
CA ALA A 237 10.30 9.31 -5.09
C ALA A 237 10.90 7.97 -5.58
N VAL A 238 10.63 6.86 -4.90
CA VAL A 238 11.04 5.51 -5.33
C VAL A 238 10.40 5.15 -6.68
N PHE A 239 9.11 5.43 -6.85
CA PHE A 239 8.44 5.25 -8.14
C PHE A 239 9.15 6.04 -9.26
N LEU A 240 9.37 7.35 -9.07
CA LEU A 240 10.05 8.18 -10.07
C LEU A 240 11.49 7.72 -10.36
N LEU A 241 12.21 7.22 -9.36
CA LEU A 241 13.54 6.63 -9.53
C LEU A 241 13.54 5.43 -10.47
N LYS A 242 12.50 4.62 -10.42
CA LYS A 242 12.35 3.41 -11.24
C LYS A 242 11.83 3.70 -12.64
N SER A 243 10.83 4.59 -12.76
CA SER A 243 10.02 4.79 -13.96
C SER A 243 10.49 5.93 -14.88
N THR A 244 11.42 6.78 -14.40
CA THR A 244 11.83 7.98 -15.16
C THR A 244 13.34 8.16 -15.22
N ASP A 245 13.79 9.07 -16.13
CA ASP A 245 15.16 9.55 -16.23
C ASP A 245 15.41 10.90 -15.53
N LEU A 246 14.43 11.39 -14.77
CA LEU A 246 14.53 12.64 -14.03
C LEU A 246 15.78 12.68 -13.14
N SER A 247 16.39 13.85 -12.97
CA SER A 247 17.48 14.03 -12.04
C SER A 247 17.03 13.78 -10.59
N ILE A 248 17.98 13.47 -9.71
CA ILE A 248 17.66 13.25 -8.28
C ILE A 248 17.05 14.50 -7.65
N THR A 249 17.44 15.68 -8.12
CA THR A 249 16.86 16.96 -7.67
C THR A 249 15.42 17.12 -8.11
N GLU A 250 15.11 16.87 -9.39
CA GLU A 250 13.73 16.90 -9.90
C GLU A 250 12.82 15.87 -9.20
N ILE A 251 13.35 14.68 -8.89
CA ILE A 251 12.59 13.68 -8.14
C ILE A 251 12.27 14.17 -6.74
N ALA A 252 13.25 14.76 -6.02
CA ALA A 252 13.00 15.32 -4.70
C ALA A 252 11.90 16.40 -4.74
N ASP A 253 11.96 17.29 -5.72
CA ASP A 253 10.99 18.37 -5.91
C ASP A 253 9.59 17.83 -6.23
N ARG A 254 9.47 16.98 -7.25
CA ARG A 254 8.19 16.37 -7.66
C ARG A 254 7.57 15.47 -6.61
N SER A 255 8.38 14.96 -5.68
CA SER A 255 7.92 14.17 -4.54
C SER A 255 7.59 15.04 -3.31
N GLY A 256 7.66 16.37 -3.43
CA GLY A 256 7.27 17.31 -2.37
C GLY A 256 8.31 17.46 -1.26
N PHE A 257 9.57 17.05 -1.45
CA PHE A 257 10.61 17.29 -0.46
C PHE A 257 11.07 18.76 -0.51
N PRO A 258 11.09 19.45 0.64
CA PRO A 258 11.43 20.89 0.66
C PRO A 258 12.89 21.17 0.32
N LYS A 259 13.77 20.17 0.44
CA LYS A 259 15.20 20.25 0.13
C LYS A 259 15.73 18.89 -0.33
N LEU A 260 16.60 18.90 -1.33
CA LEU A 260 17.27 17.69 -1.82
C LEU A 260 17.97 16.90 -0.69
N ARG A 261 18.60 17.62 0.26
CA ARG A 261 19.28 16.97 1.40
C ARG A 261 18.30 16.19 2.27
N ALA A 262 17.12 16.76 2.56
CA ALA A 262 16.09 16.06 3.34
C ALA A 262 15.64 14.75 2.68
N PHE A 263 15.50 14.76 1.35
CA PHE A 263 15.22 13.57 0.57
C PHE A 263 16.35 12.54 0.65
N THR A 264 17.60 12.95 0.35
CA THR A 264 18.73 12.03 0.26
C THR A 264 19.08 11.41 1.62
N ASP A 265 19.00 12.18 2.71
CA ASP A 265 19.27 11.69 4.06
C ASP A 265 18.21 10.68 4.51
N LEU A 266 16.91 10.98 4.25
CA LEU A 266 15.83 10.06 4.57
C LEU A 266 15.92 8.79 3.71
N PHE A 267 16.14 8.96 2.40
CA PHE A 267 16.26 7.84 1.48
C PHE A 267 17.40 6.88 1.89
N LEU A 268 18.57 7.44 2.22
CA LEU A 268 19.71 6.65 2.70
C LEU A 268 19.38 5.94 4.01
N LYS A 269 18.69 6.62 4.93
CA LYS A 269 18.28 6.04 6.21
C LYS A 269 17.34 4.84 6.04
N VAL A 270 16.40 4.93 5.10
CA VAL A 270 15.37 3.90 4.88
C VAL A 270 15.90 2.76 4.00
N ASN A 271 16.60 3.08 2.91
CA ASN A 271 17.02 2.09 1.91
C ASN A 271 18.47 1.62 2.06
N GLY A 272 19.25 2.17 3.01
CA GLY A 272 20.66 1.82 3.22
C GLY A 272 21.63 2.27 2.12
N ILE A 273 21.12 2.82 1.02
CA ILE A 273 21.91 3.29 -0.13
C ILE A 273 21.36 4.63 -0.66
N THR A 274 22.19 5.36 -1.41
CA THR A 274 21.76 6.64 -1.99
C THR A 274 20.76 6.46 -3.14
N PRO A 275 19.88 7.46 -3.42
CA PRO A 275 18.91 7.40 -4.52
C PRO A 275 19.55 7.07 -5.88
N LYS A 276 20.73 7.66 -6.16
CA LYS A 276 21.48 7.40 -7.41
C LYS A 276 21.95 5.95 -7.50
N LYS A 277 22.49 5.40 -6.40
CA LYS A 277 22.95 4.00 -6.33
C LYS A 277 21.77 3.05 -6.49
N TYR A 278 20.65 3.35 -5.84
CA TYR A 278 19.40 2.61 -5.94
C TYR A 278 18.91 2.51 -7.40
N ARG A 279 18.77 3.64 -8.10
CA ARG A 279 18.39 3.68 -9.52
C ARG A 279 19.32 2.82 -10.39
N ASN A 280 20.64 2.93 -10.17
CA ASN A 280 21.62 2.20 -10.98
C ASN A 280 21.52 0.69 -10.74
N GLN A 281 21.31 0.26 -9.52
CA GLN A 281 21.11 -1.15 -9.18
C GLN A 281 19.84 -1.68 -9.83
N TYR A 282 18.72 -0.98 -9.67
CA TYR A 282 17.44 -1.34 -10.27
C TYR A 282 17.55 -1.48 -11.79
N ARG A 283 18.15 -0.51 -12.48
CA ARG A 283 18.35 -0.57 -13.94
C ARG A 283 19.26 -1.69 -14.40
N LYS A 284 20.30 -2.01 -13.61
CA LYS A 284 21.19 -3.13 -13.90
C LYS A 284 20.46 -4.46 -13.79
N GLU A 285 19.61 -4.61 -12.78
CA GLU A 285 18.80 -5.79 -12.55
C GLU A 285 17.77 -5.97 -13.66
N MET A 286 17.07 -4.89 -14.03
CA MET A 286 16.13 -4.87 -15.15
C MET A 286 16.78 -5.32 -16.46
N LYS A 287 17.98 -4.83 -16.78
CA LYS A 287 18.74 -5.26 -17.98
C LYS A 287 19.20 -6.73 -17.94
N ARG A 288 19.39 -7.30 -16.75
CA ARG A 288 19.73 -8.73 -16.60
C ARG A 288 18.54 -9.64 -16.88
N LEU A 289 17.35 -9.19 -16.49
CA LEU A 289 16.11 -9.94 -16.66
C LEU A 289 15.54 -9.84 -18.09
N GLN A 290 16.04 -8.88 -18.89
CA GLN A 290 15.68 -8.73 -20.31
C GLN A 290 16.60 -9.52 -21.26
N LYS A 291 17.65 -10.19 -20.75
CA LYS A 291 18.55 -11.07 -21.49
C LYS A 291 18.20 -12.53 -21.22
#